data_c7c960493abb9bdc56f6ad13590b83a2
#
_entry.id   c7c960493abb9bdc56f6ad13590b83a2
#
_cell.length_a   1.000
_cell.length_b   1.000
_cell.length_c   1.000
_cell.angle_alpha   90.00
_cell.angle_beta   90.00
_cell.angle_gamma   90.00
#
_symmetry.space_group_name_H-M   'P 1'
#
loop_
_entity.id
_entity.type
_entity.pdbx_description
1 polymer ?
#
loop_
_entity_poly.entity_id
_entity_poly.type
_entity_poly.pdbx_seq_one_letter_code
_entity_poly.pdbx_strand_id
1 'polypeptide(L)'
;MRSAALLLLALLVAGCAPVPAPTGFTELRRLPAAEANQGVAIDADHYYAIADAALGKYRKSDGARVARWNAPAGAGIRHLNAGVVVDGKLYCAHSNFPLKPDESSVEIFDVATLTPVDRHVFVAPPGSLTWAIPYEGGWLACFAHYAVTSQVARSRLVAYDRDWKPRGEWTFAPEVLAKFGRMSSSGGGLGPDGRVGVTGHDARELYVLDLPSGGGVARLAGVRPFPGEGQAFAWDPSRPGELAAISRKARAILVVRYE
;
A
#
# COMPACT_ATOMS: atom_id res chain seq x y z
N MET A 1 59.28 -40.15 29.95
CA MET A 1 58.29 -39.13 30.35
C MET A 1 58.08 -38.21 29.14
N ARG A 2 56.88 -38.29 28.47
CA ARG A 2 56.56 -37.46 27.28
C ARG A 2 55.47 -36.54 27.70
N SER A 3 55.76 -35.25 27.75
CA SER A 3 54.76 -34.16 28.03
C SER A 3 53.95 -33.88 26.78
N ALA A 4 52.67 -34.08 26.84
CA ALA A 4 51.71 -33.63 25.83
C ALA A 4 51.28 -32.20 26.13
N ALA A 5 51.55 -31.28 25.19
CA ALA A 5 51.06 -29.93 25.25
C ALA A 5 49.66 -29.88 24.65
N LEU A 6 48.63 -29.49 25.42
CA LEU A 6 47.29 -29.21 24.95
C LEU A 6 47.29 -27.80 24.33
N LEU A 7 47.00 -27.69 23.03
CA LEU A 7 46.70 -26.43 22.37
C LEU A 7 45.21 -26.12 22.57
N LEU A 8 44.92 -25.08 23.33
CA LEU A 8 43.55 -24.53 23.43
C LEU A 8 43.27 -23.63 22.22
N LEU A 9 42.40 -24.09 21.32
CA LEU A 9 41.92 -23.27 20.21
C LEU A 9 40.75 -22.41 20.67
N ALA A 10 40.98 -21.11 20.89
CA ALA A 10 39.92 -20.15 21.22
C ALA A 10 39.15 -19.81 19.93
N LEU A 11 37.90 -20.29 19.80
CA LEU A 11 36.97 -19.83 18.78
C LEU A 11 36.49 -18.39 19.12
N LEU A 12 36.97 -17.42 18.34
CA LEU A 12 36.39 -16.08 18.31
C LEU A 12 35.03 -16.15 17.60
N VAL A 13 33.93 -16.15 18.36
CA VAL A 13 32.60 -15.92 17.84
C VAL A 13 32.47 -14.40 17.60
N ALA A 14 32.64 -14.00 16.35
CA ALA A 14 32.28 -12.62 15.94
C ALA A 14 30.77 -12.43 16.10
N GLY A 15 30.38 -11.82 17.20
CA GLY A 15 28.99 -11.42 17.39
C GLY A 15 28.61 -10.36 16.36
N CYS A 16 27.72 -10.70 15.42
CA CYS A 16 27.04 -9.69 14.61
C CYS A 16 26.29 -8.74 15.53
N ALA A 17 26.72 -7.49 15.59
CA ALA A 17 25.93 -6.46 16.26
C ALA A 17 24.54 -6.39 15.58
N PRO A 18 23.44 -6.30 16.35
CA PRO A 18 22.11 -6.17 15.77
C PRO A 18 22.07 -4.89 14.92
N VAL A 19 21.65 -5.03 13.66
CA VAL A 19 21.39 -3.88 12.79
C VAL A 19 20.27 -3.06 13.45
N PRO A 20 20.47 -1.76 13.70
CA PRO A 20 19.43 -0.94 14.33
C PRO A 20 18.15 -0.99 13.49
N ALA A 21 17.01 -1.12 14.15
CA ALA A 21 15.71 -1.13 13.47
C ALA A 21 15.53 0.18 12.66
N PRO A 22 15.03 0.10 11.42
CA PRO A 22 14.80 1.29 10.60
C PRO A 22 13.94 2.32 11.34
N THR A 23 14.34 3.59 11.31
CA THR A 23 13.69 4.66 12.07
C THR A 23 12.87 5.62 11.22
N GLY A 24 13.02 5.59 9.89
CA GLY A 24 12.36 6.55 9.01
C GLY A 24 12.49 6.24 7.54
N PHE A 25 12.19 7.25 6.74
CA PHE A 25 12.28 7.19 5.28
C PHE A 25 13.10 8.37 4.76
N THR A 26 14.01 8.11 3.84
CA THR A 26 14.80 9.13 3.11
C THR A 26 14.29 9.24 1.68
N GLU A 27 13.92 10.45 1.23
CA GLU A 27 13.56 10.71 -0.17
C GLU A 27 14.82 10.62 -1.05
N LEU A 28 14.81 9.68 -2.01
CA LEU A 28 15.89 9.47 -2.97
C LEU A 28 15.68 10.26 -4.26
N ARG A 29 14.45 10.29 -4.76
CA ARG A 29 14.09 10.92 -6.03
C ARG A 29 12.67 11.46 -5.98
N ARG A 30 12.42 12.50 -6.79
CA ARG A 30 11.09 13.06 -7.04
C ARG A 30 10.88 13.16 -8.53
N LEU A 31 9.81 12.57 -9.03
CA LEU A 31 9.49 12.49 -10.45
C LEU A 31 8.14 13.19 -10.70
N PRO A 32 8.08 14.21 -11.57
CA PRO A 32 6.80 14.81 -11.96
C PRO A 32 5.85 13.76 -12.56
N ALA A 33 4.63 13.69 -12.04
CA ALA A 33 3.62 12.73 -12.48
C ALA A 33 2.24 13.34 -12.31
N ALA A 34 1.63 13.74 -13.42
CA ALA A 34 0.34 14.47 -13.41
C ALA A 34 -0.79 13.66 -12.78
N GLU A 35 -0.74 12.33 -12.86
CA GLU A 35 -1.72 11.41 -12.28
C GLU A 35 -1.47 11.10 -10.78
N ALA A 36 -0.37 11.58 -10.16
CA ALA A 36 -0.08 11.36 -8.75
C ALA A 36 -1.06 12.15 -7.86
N ASN A 37 -2.22 11.56 -7.60
CA ASN A 37 -3.32 12.15 -6.82
C ASN A 37 -3.87 11.22 -5.75
N GLN A 38 -4.10 9.95 -6.07
CA GLN A 38 -4.67 8.97 -5.14
C GLN A 38 -3.63 7.95 -4.68
N GLY A 39 -2.68 7.60 -5.55
CA GLY A 39 -1.67 6.64 -5.18
C GLY A 39 -0.67 6.35 -6.28
N VAL A 40 0.13 5.32 -6.00
CA VAL A 40 1.12 4.79 -6.92
C VAL A 40 1.21 3.28 -6.75
N ALA A 41 1.39 2.56 -7.86
CA ALA A 41 1.82 1.16 -7.88
C ALA A 41 3.18 1.05 -8.57
N ILE A 42 3.81 -0.11 -8.48
CA ILE A 42 5.20 -0.33 -8.91
C ILE A 42 5.36 -1.73 -9.49
N ASP A 43 6.11 -1.88 -10.57
CA ASP A 43 6.70 -3.14 -11.01
C ASP A 43 8.24 -3.03 -11.07
N ALA A 44 8.93 -3.96 -11.71
CA ALA A 44 10.38 -3.93 -11.82
C ALA A 44 10.90 -2.67 -12.54
N ASP A 45 10.19 -2.18 -13.57
CA ASP A 45 10.66 -1.17 -14.50
C ASP A 45 9.87 0.14 -14.48
N HIS A 46 8.66 0.15 -13.89
CA HIS A 46 7.75 1.29 -13.97
C HIS A 46 7.08 1.64 -12.65
N TYR A 47 6.69 2.92 -12.53
CA TYR A 47 5.71 3.44 -11.59
C TYR A 47 4.39 3.68 -12.30
N TYR A 48 3.28 3.42 -11.61
CA TYR A 48 1.92 3.67 -12.08
C TYR A 48 1.27 4.69 -11.16
N ALA A 49 1.27 5.96 -11.58
CA ALA A 49 0.59 7.02 -10.83
C ALA A 49 -0.91 6.94 -11.06
N ILE A 50 -1.69 7.07 -9.98
CA ILE A 50 -3.14 6.84 -9.97
C ILE A 50 -3.84 8.13 -9.59
N ALA A 51 -4.77 8.57 -10.44
CA ALA A 51 -5.75 9.61 -10.17
C ALA A 51 -7.16 9.01 -10.18
N ASP A 52 -8.17 9.79 -9.79
CA ASP A 52 -9.57 9.34 -9.66
C ASP A 52 -10.10 8.55 -10.87
N ALA A 53 -9.76 8.99 -12.07
CA ALA A 53 -10.23 8.39 -13.33
C ALA A 53 -9.13 8.32 -14.40
N ALA A 54 -7.87 8.26 -13.98
CA ALA A 54 -6.73 8.17 -14.90
C ALA A 54 -5.55 7.43 -14.29
N LEU A 55 -4.75 6.79 -15.14
CA LEU A 55 -3.50 6.13 -14.82
C LEU A 55 -2.38 6.68 -15.69
N GLY A 56 -1.20 6.90 -15.10
CA GLY A 56 0.02 7.24 -15.83
C GLY A 56 1.10 6.21 -15.56
N LYS A 57 1.72 5.65 -16.62
CA LYS A 57 2.85 4.72 -16.52
C LYS A 57 4.14 5.49 -16.77
N TYR A 58 5.07 5.41 -15.82
CA TYR A 58 6.33 6.16 -15.82
C TYR A 58 7.53 5.21 -15.73
N ARG A 59 8.51 5.36 -16.59
CA ARG A 59 9.72 4.53 -16.58
C ARG A 59 10.60 4.89 -15.36
N LYS A 60 11.07 3.89 -14.62
CA LYS A 60 11.90 4.10 -13.42
C LYS A 60 13.25 4.75 -13.73
N SER A 61 13.87 4.44 -14.87
CA SER A 61 15.23 4.90 -15.18
C SER A 61 15.34 6.42 -15.35
N ASP A 62 14.36 7.03 -16.02
CA ASP A 62 14.39 8.45 -16.41
C ASP A 62 13.16 9.25 -15.95
N GLY A 63 12.11 8.60 -15.47
CA GLY A 63 10.86 9.22 -15.06
C GLY A 63 9.95 9.62 -16.24
N ALA A 64 10.28 9.22 -17.48
CA ALA A 64 9.46 9.52 -18.62
C ALA A 64 8.10 8.83 -18.56
N ARG A 65 7.00 9.56 -18.82
CA ARG A 65 5.68 8.95 -18.99
C ARG A 65 5.63 8.20 -20.31
N VAL A 66 5.46 6.88 -20.26
CA VAL A 66 5.44 6.00 -21.43
C VAL A 66 4.03 5.60 -21.88
N ALA A 67 3.05 5.67 -20.96
CA ALA A 67 1.65 5.43 -21.30
C ALA A 67 0.71 6.23 -20.38
N ARG A 68 -0.50 6.44 -20.83
CA ARG A 68 -1.59 7.03 -20.07
C ARG A 68 -2.91 6.37 -20.44
N TRP A 69 -3.72 6.12 -19.42
CA TRP A 69 -5.12 5.73 -19.60
C TRP A 69 -6.03 6.75 -18.90
N ASN A 70 -7.18 7.04 -19.52
CA ASN A 70 -8.26 7.81 -18.89
C ASN A 70 -9.54 6.99 -19.00
N ALA A 71 -10.34 7.02 -17.95
CA ALA A 71 -11.63 6.35 -17.98
C ALA A 71 -12.51 6.94 -19.09
N PRO A 72 -13.06 6.09 -19.99
CA PRO A 72 -14.03 6.55 -20.97
C PRO A 72 -15.27 7.13 -20.28
N ALA A 73 -15.91 8.09 -20.93
CA ALA A 73 -17.19 8.62 -20.45
C ALA A 73 -18.19 7.46 -20.30
N GLY A 74 -18.87 7.41 -19.17
CA GLY A 74 -19.85 6.35 -18.87
C GLY A 74 -19.26 5.02 -18.39
N ALA A 75 -17.94 4.86 -18.26
CA ALA A 75 -17.31 3.64 -17.75
C ALA A 75 -17.61 3.34 -16.26
N GLY A 76 -18.24 4.27 -15.55
CA GLY A 76 -18.52 4.09 -14.12
C GLY A 76 -17.31 4.25 -13.19
N ILE A 77 -16.14 4.56 -13.74
CA ILE A 77 -14.92 4.81 -12.95
C ILE A 77 -14.94 6.24 -12.43
N ARG A 78 -15.04 6.38 -11.09
CA ARG A 78 -15.12 7.66 -10.41
C ARG A 78 -13.96 7.96 -9.51
N HIS A 79 -13.50 6.95 -8.78
CA HIS A 79 -12.54 7.14 -7.69
C HIS A 79 -11.65 5.92 -7.55
N LEU A 80 -10.65 5.82 -8.46
CA LEU A 80 -9.53 4.91 -8.28
C LEU A 80 -8.70 5.41 -7.10
N ASN A 81 -8.20 4.47 -6.30
CA ASN A 81 -7.40 4.75 -5.11
C ASN A 81 -5.98 4.12 -5.22
N ALA A 82 -5.66 3.17 -4.33
CA ALA A 82 -4.41 2.44 -4.37
C ALA A 82 -4.36 1.44 -5.52
N GLY A 83 -3.15 1.07 -5.92
CA GLY A 83 -2.90 -0.02 -6.85
C GLY A 83 -1.74 -0.90 -6.43
N VAL A 84 -1.75 -2.13 -6.92
CA VAL A 84 -0.64 -3.09 -6.77
C VAL A 84 -0.46 -3.86 -8.08
N VAL A 85 0.79 -4.13 -8.46
CA VAL A 85 1.09 -4.98 -9.62
C VAL A 85 1.33 -6.41 -9.16
N VAL A 86 0.61 -7.35 -9.76
CA VAL A 86 0.76 -8.80 -9.54
C VAL A 86 0.68 -9.50 -10.89
N ASP A 87 1.66 -10.32 -11.22
CA ASP A 87 1.69 -11.17 -12.42
C ASP A 87 1.35 -10.41 -13.72
N GLY A 88 1.97 -9.24 -13.91
CA GLY A 88 1.78 -8.41 -15.10
C GLY A 88 0.44 -7.70 -15.19
N LYS A 89 -0.33 -7.67 -14.10
CA LYS A 89 -1.60 -6.94 -14.01
C LYS A 89 -1.55 -5.91 -12.88
N LEU A 90 -2.11 -4.73 -13.14
CA LEU A 90 -2.29 -3.67 -12.16
C LEU A 90 -3.72 -3.76 -11.60
N TYR A 91 -3.83 -4.08 -10.32
CA TYR A 91 -5.08 -4.14 -9.56
C TYR A 91 -5.29 -2.80 -8.86
N CYS A 92 -6.30 -2.04 -9.26
CA CYS A 92 -6.63 -0.75 -8.68
C CYS A 92 -7.90 -0.85 -7.82
N ALA A 93 -7.81 -0.46 -6.57
CA ALA A 93 -8.99 -0.27 -5.74
C ALA A 93 -9.85 0.87 -6.33
N HIS A 94 -11.15 0.67 -6.37
CA HIS A 94 -12.11 1.65 -6.86
C HIS A 94 -13.34 1.71 -5.95
N SER A 95 -13.91 2.90 -5.80
CA SER A 95 -15.19 3.12 -5.14
C SER A 95 -15.99 4.22 -5.83
N ASN A 96 -17.29 4.29 -5.56
CA ASN A 96 -18.16 5.37 -6.04
C ASN A 96 -18.18 6.59 -5.11
N PHE A 97 -17.23 6.69 -4.14
CA PHE A 97 -17.18 7.83 -3.20
C PHE A 97 -17.35 9.18 -3.93
N PRO A 98 -18.14 10.12 -3.41
CA PRO A 98 -18.83 10.12 -2.11
C PRO A 98 -20.29 9.61 -2.15
N LEU A 99 -20.69 8.89 -3.19
CA LEU A 99 -22.08 8.45 -3.38
C LEU A 99 -22.46 7.32 -2.42
N LYS A 100 -23.79 7.15 -2.24
CA LYS A 100 -24.39 6.06 -1.46
C LYS A 100 -25.52 5.41 -2.27
N PRO A 101 -25.75 4.12 -2.12
CA PRO A 101 -24.99 3.14 -1.30
C PRO A 101 -23.54 3.01 -1.78
N ASP A 102 -22.66 2.47 -0.91
CA ASP A 102 -21.28 2.20 -1.29
C ASP A 102 -21.23 1.15 -2.41
N GLU A 103 -20.51 1.47 -3.47
CA GLU A 103 -20.11 0.53 -4.52
C GLU A 103 -18.59 0.48 -4.55
N SER A 104 -18.05 -0.72 -4.61
CA SER A 104 -16.60 -0.95 -4.60
C SER A 104 -16.22 -2.08 -5.53
N SER A 105 -15.09 -1.92 -6.22
CA SER A 105 -14.55 -2.91 -7.13
C SER A 105 -13.01 -2.86 -7.13
N VAL A 106 -12.40 -3.90 -7.67
CA VAL A 106 -11.01 -3.90 -8.10
C VAL A 106 -11.01 -3.85 -9.61
N GLU A 107 -10.46 -2.78 -10.16
CA GLU A 107 -10.27 -2.61 -11.61
C GLU A 107 -8.92 -3.18 -12.01
N ILE A 108 -8.88 -4.07 -12.99
CA ILE A 108 -7.68 -4.82 -13.36
C ILE A 108 -7.23 -4.39 -14.77
N PHE A 109 -5.98 -3.94 -14.84
CA PHE A 109 -5.37 -3.47 -16.09
C PHE A 109 -4.19 -4.36 -16.46
N ASP A 110 -3.99 -4.59 -17.74
CA ASP A 110 -2.75 -5.13 -18.28
C ASP A 110 -1.64 -4.09 -18.20
N VAL A 111 -0.49 -4.44 -17.60
CA VAL A 111 0.61 -3.47 -17.39
C VAL A 111 1.37 -3.13 -18.68
N ALA A 112 1.36 -3.98 -19.72
CA ALA A 112 2.05 -3.71 -20.97
C ALA A 112 1.31 -2.64 -21.79
N THR A 113 -0.01 -2.77 -21.87
CA THR A 113 -0.87 -1.90 -22.71
C THR A 113 -1.55 -0.79 -21.92
N LEU A 114 -1.61 -0.90 -20.58
CA LEU A 114 -2.37 -0.04 -19.67
C LEU A 114 -3.86 0.01 -20.03
N THR A 115 -4.43 -1.11 -20.48
CA THR A 115 -5.86 -1.25 -20.80
C THR A 115 -6.58 -2.08 -19.76
N PRO A 116 -7.86 -1.78 -19.43
CA PRO A 116 -8.65 -2.61 -18.53
C PRO A 116 -8.87 -3.99 -19.16
N VAL A 117 -8.67 -5.05 -18.39
CA VAL A 117 -8.82 -6.45 -18.83
C VAL A 117 -9.80 -7.25 -18.00
N ASP A 118 -10.07 -6.81 -16.76
CA ASP A 118 -11.00 -7.51 -15.86
C ASP A 118 -11.48 -6.58 -14.75
N ARG A 119 -12.47 -7.02 -13.98
CA ARG A 119 -13.03 -6.31 -12.83
C ARG A 119 -13.60 -7.30 -11.82
N HIS A 120 -13.28 -7.11 -10.55
CA HIS A 120 -14.00 -7.76 -9.46
C HIS A 120 -14.92 -6.75 -8.75
N VAL A 121 -16.21 -7.04 -8.66
CA VAL A 121 -17.21 -6.18 -8.00
C VAL A 121 -17.60 -6.81 -6.66
N PHE A 122 -17.50 -6.04 -5.58
CA PHE A 122 -17.96 -6.50 -4.27
C PHE A 122 -19.47 -6.34 -4.15
N VAL A 123 -20.16 -7.42 -3.85
CA VAL A 123 -21.60 -7.39 -3.55
C VAL A 123 -21.79 -6.86 -2.12
N ALA A 124 -22.55 -5.77 -1.96
CA ALA A 124 -22.77 -5.12 -0.67
C ALA A 124 -21.47 -4.86 0.13
N PRO A 125 -20.53 -4.08 -0.43
CA PRO A 125 -19.23 -3.85 0.21
C PRO A 125 -19.40 -3.20 1.59
N PRO A 126 -18.54 -3.55 2.57
CA PRO A 126 -18.65 -2.98 3.92
C PRO A 126 -18.17 -1.53 4.02
N GLY A 127 -17.98 -0.84 2.90
CA GLY A 127 -17.52 0.55 2.79
C GLY A 127 -16.88 0.84 1.44
N SER A 128 -16.23 2.01 1.31
CA SER A 128 -15.48 2.41 0.12
C SER A 128 -14.12 1.71 0.07
N LEU A 129 -13.84 0.91 -0.95
CA LEU A 129 -12.53 0.26 -1.12
C LEU A 129 -11.46 1.31 -1.40
N THR A 130 -10.44 1.38 -0.54
CA THR A 130 -9.33 2.31 -0.68
C THR A 130 -8.05 1.64 -1.14
N TRP A 131 -7.79 0.41 -0.73
CA TRP A 131 -6.65 -0.38 -1.18
C TRP A 131 -6.91 -1.87 -1.02
N ALA A 132 -6.22 -2.66 -1.84
CA ALA A 132 -6.12 -4.11 -1.73
C ALA A 132 -4.68 -4.53 -2.08
N ILE A 133 -4.13 -5.46 -1.31
CA ILE A 133 -2.76 -5.97 -1.46
C ILE A 133 -2.73 -7.49 -1.37
N PRO A 134 -1.76 -8.18 -1.99
CA PRO A 134 -1.52 -9.59 -1.74
C PRO A 134 -1.25 -9.86 -0.26
N TYR A 135 -1.91 -10.87 0.30
CA TYR A 135 -1.81 -11.22 1.71
C TYR A 135 -2.14 -12.71 1.93
N GLU A 136 -1.22 -13.46 2.55
CA GLU A 136 -1.41 -14.86 2.94
C GLU A 136 -2.02 -15.76 1.84
N GLY A 137 -1.50 -15.63 0.61
CA GLY A 137 -1.96 -16.40 -0.55
C GLY A 137 -3.32 -15.99 -1.13
N GLY A 138 -3.84 -14.84 -0.69
CA GLY A 138 -5.04 -14.17 -1.21
C GLY A 138 -4.86 -12.66 -1.17
N TRP A 139 -5.86 -11.93 -0.64
CA TRP A 139 -5.89 -10.47 -0.61
C TRP A 139 -6.23 -9.94 0.78
N LEU A 140 -5.67 -8.79 1.14
CA LEU A 140 -6.13 -7.95 2.24
C LEU A 140 -6.64 -6.63 1.66
N ALA A 141 -7.89 -6.29 1.95
CA ALA A 141 -8.55 -5.10 1.45
C ALA A 141 -9.00 -4.18 2.59
N CYS A 142 -8.90 -2.86 2.39
CA CYS A 142 -9.42 -1.87 3.32
C CYS A 142 -10.67 -1.21 2.77
N PHE A 143 -11.73 -1.27 3.56
CA PHE A 143 -12.98 -0.58 3.30
C PHE A 143 -13.11 0.60 4.26
N ALA A 144 -13.01 1.79 3.72
CA ALA A 144 -13.04 3.04 4.47
C ALA A 144 -14.46 3.56 4.65
N HIS A 145 -14.68 4.19 5.81
CA HIS A 145 -15.81 5.06 6.07
C HIS A 145 -15.29 6.45 6.45
N TYR A 146 -15.95 7.48 5.97
CA TYR A 146 -15.53 8.87 6.11
C TYR A 146 -16.48 9.64 7.02
N ALA A 147 -15.97 10.56 7.84
CA ALA A 147 -16.79 11.34 8.76
C ALA A 147 -17.86 12.20 8.06
N VAL A 148 -17.68 12.50 6.78
CA VAL A 148 -18.63 13.29 5.97
C VAL A 148 -19.82 12.47 5.46
N THR A 149 -19.71 11.13 5.40
CA THR A 149 -20.73 10.23 4.86
C THR A 149 -21.16 9.13 5.83
N SER A 150 -20.37 8.87 6.87
CA SER A 150 -20.55 7.77 7.82
C SER A 150 -19.70 7.99 9.08
N GLN A 151 -19.38 6.90 9.77
CA GLN A 151 -18.51 6.89 10.95
C GLN A 151 -17.19 6.21 10.61
N VAL A 152 -16.06 6.90 10.77
CA VAL A 152 -14.72 6.36 10.51
C VAL A 152 -14.46 5.05 11.26
N ALA A 153 -15.02 4.90 12.45
CA ALA A 153 -14.94 3.69 13.27
C ALA A 153 -15.51 2.42 12.60
N ARG A 154 -16.33 2.57 11.55
CA ARG A 154 -16.82 1.45 10.74
C ARG A 154 -15.81 0.96 9.70
N SER A 155 -14.73 1.68 9.48
CA SER A 155 -13.65 1.25 8.58
C SER A 155 -13.04 -0.06 9.05
N ARG A 156 -12.68 -0.94 8.12
CA ARG A 156 -12.19 -2.28 8.42
C ARG A 156 -11.27 -2.84 7.36
N LEU A 157 -10.50 -3.82 7.77
CA LEU A 157 -9.75 -4.70 6.89
C LEU A 157 -10.51 -6.01 6.70
N VAL A 158 -10.49 -6.54 5.49
CA VAL A 158 -11.06 -7.87 5.19
C VAL A 158 -10.02 -8.66 4.41
N ALA A 159 -9.66 -9.83 4.93
CA ALA A 159 -8.87 -10.80 4.19
C ALA A 159 -9.76 -11.65 3.30
N TYR A 160 -9.29 -11.92 2.10
CA TYR A 160 -9.95 -12.74 1.09
C TYR A 160 -9.02 -13.86 0.62
N ASP A 161 -9.59 -14.94 0.12
CA ASP A 161 -8.84 -15.90 -0.69
C ASP A 161 -8.60 -15.36 -2.12
N ARG A 162 -8.02 -16.19 -3.01
CA ARG A 162 -7.75 -15.80 -4.41
C ARG A 162 -9.00 -15.53 -5.22
N ASP A 163 -10.13 -16.12 -4.82
CA ASP A 163 -11.44 -15.98 -5.47
C ASP A 163 -12.31 -14.89 -4.82
N TRP A 164 -11.70 -14.01 -4.00
CA TRP A 164 -12.37 -12.95 -3.26
C TRP A 164 -13.45 -13.42 -2.28
N LYS A 165 -13.34 -14.63 -1.72
CA LYS A 165 -14.18 -15.09 -0.63
C LYS A 165 -13.58 -14.63 0.71
N PRO A 166 -14.36 -14.00 1.61
CA PRO A 166 -13.86 -13.49 2.87
C PRO A 166 -13.35 -14.62 3.77
N ARG A 167 -12.19 -14.37 4.46
CA ARG A 167 -11.52 -15.31 5.35
C ARG A 167 -11.33 -14.78 6.76
N GLY A 168 -11.30 -13.45 6.93
CA GLY A 168 -11.11 -12.79 8.22
C GLY A 168 -11.38 -11.30 8.11
N GLU A 169 -11.68 -10.67 9.23
CA GLU A 169 -12.00 -9.24 9.30
C GLU A 169 -11.36 -8.62 10.55
N TRP A 170 -10.85 -7.39 10.42
CA TRP A 170 -10.33 -6.59 11.54
C TRP A 170 -10.98 -5.21 11.54
N THR A 171 -11.44 -4.79 12.70
CA THR A 171 -11.71 -3.38 12.98
C THR A 171 -10.42 -2.68 13.43
N PHE A 172 -10.38 -1.37 13.35
CA PHE A 172 -9.22 -0.62 13.84
C PHE A 172 -9.39 -0.23 15.30
N ALA A 173 -8.32 -0.37 16.09
CA ALA A 173 -8.29 0.10 17.47
C ALA A 173 -8.45 1.63 17.54
N PRO A 174 -8.97 2.18 18.65
CA PRO A 174 -9.21 3.62 18.81
C PRO A 174 -7.99 4.49 18.53
N GLU A 175 -6.79 4.05 18.92
CA GLU A 175 -5.53 4.76 18.66
C GLU A 175 -5.17 4.83 17.17
N VAL A 176 -5.53 3.82 16.36
CA VAL A 176 -5.38 3.84 14.90
C VAL A 176 -6.39 4.79 14.26
N LEU A 177 -7.65 4.71 14.69
CA LEU A 177 -8.71 5.59 14.19
C LEU A 177 -8.42 7.07 14.49
N ALA A 178 -7.84 7.37 15.65
CA ALA A 178 -7.41 8.72 15.99
C ALA A 178 -6.36 9.27 15.01
N LYS A 179 -5.45 8.41 14.54
CA LYS A 179 -4.46 8.76 13.51
C LYS A 179 -5.05 8.99 12.12
N PHE A 180 -6.07 8.24 11.75
CA PHE A 180 -6.76 8.41 10.48
C PHE A 180 -7.56 9.71 10.39
N GLY A 181 -8.03 10.23 11.51
CA GLY A 181 -8.88 11.41 11.54
C GLY A 181 -10.20 11.21 10.80
N ARG A 182 -10.57 12.17 9.94
CA ARG A 182 -11.89 12.20 9.29
C ARG A 182 -11.98 11.36 8.00
N MET A 183 -10.84 11.02 7.39
CA MET A 183 -10.78 10.45 6.03
C MET A 183 -10.35 8.98 5.98
N SER A 184 -10.15 8.33 7.13
CA SER A 184 -9.78 6.91 7.23
C SER A 184 -8.43 6.56 6.58
N SER A 185 -8.19 5.27 6.26
CA SER A 185 -6.98 4.78 5.62
C SER A 185 -7.05 4.94 4.10
N SER A 186 -6.00 5.47 3.50
CA SER A 186 -5.91 5.73 2.06
C SER A 186 -4.88 4.83 1.35
N GLY A 187 -4.00 4.17 2.08
CA GLY A 187 -3.01 3.26 1.50
C GLY A 187 -2.61 2.15 2.43
N GLY A 188 -2.16 1.03 1.87
CA GLY A 188 -1.66 -0.12 2.63
C GLY A 188 -0.63 -0.90 1.84
N GLY A 189 0.30 -1.57 2.55
CA GLY A 189 1.33 -2.42 1.97
C GLY A 189 1.97 -3.31 3.01
N LEU A 190 2.51 -4.46 2.59
CA LEU A 190 3.34 -5.31 3.45
C LEU A 190 4.76 -4.75 3.49
N GLY A 191 5.23 -4.40 4.68
CA GLY A 191 6.61 -3.98 4.90
C GLY A 191 7.62 -5.11 4.72
N PRO A 192 8.92 -4.79 4.67
CA PRO A 192 9.99 -5.78 4.58
C PRO A 192 10.01 -6.75 5.78
N ASP A 193 9.44 -6.34 6.91
CA ASP A 193 9.28 -7.13 8.14
C ASP A 193 8.01 -8.01 8.13
N GLY A 194 7.26 -8.04 7.03
CA GLY A 194 6.00 -8.78 6.88
C GLY A 194 4.81 -8.16 7.61
N ARG A 195 4.96 -6.99 8.22
CA ARG A 195 3.85 -6.27 8.88
C ARG A 195 3.09 -5.42 7.89
N VAL A 196 1.81 -5.23 8.16
CA VAL A 196 0.97 -4.32 7.39
C VAL A 196 1.26 -2.89 7.81
N GLY A 197 1.76 -2.09 6.87
CA GLY A 197 1.86 -0.65 7.01
C GLY A 197 0.67 0.02 6.32
N VAL A 198 0.09 1.05 6.94
CA VAL A 198 -1.01 1.82 6.35
C VAL A 198 -0.77 3.32 6.49
N THR A 199 -1.33 4.10 5.58
CA THR A 199 -1.33 5.56 5.64
C THR A 199 -2.75 6.07 5.87
N GLY A 200 -2.87 7.24 6.50
CA GLY A 200 -4.09 8.04 6.51
C GLY A 200 -4.23 8.85 5.21
N HIS A 201 -5.05 9.90 5.25
CA HIS A 201 -5.31 10.74 4.09
C HIS A 201 -4.33 11.94 3.99
N ASP A 202 -3.98 12.57 5.09
CA ASP A 202 -3.25 13.85 5.11
C ASP A 202 -1.92 13.79 5.86
N ALA A 203 -1.87 13.00 6.94
CA ALA A 203 -0.71 12.96 7.81
C ALA A 203 0.50 12.32 7.10
N ARG A 204 1.68 12.93 7.31
CA ARG A 204 2.96 12.40 6.81
C ARG A 204 3.48 11.31 7.76
N GLU A 205 2.67 10.27 7.95
CA GLU A 205 2.93 9.16 8.85
C GLU A 205 2.54 7.83 8.18
N LEU A 206 3.33 6.81 8.42
CA LEU A 206 3.00 5.41 8.13
C LEU A 206 2.76 4.72 9.47
N TYR A 207 1.64 4.05 9.59
CA TYR A 207 1.21 3.31 10.78
C TYR A 207 1.45 1.83 10.56
N VAL A 208 2.29 1.22 11.38
CA VAL A 208 2.53 -0.23 11.39
C VAL A 208 1.47 -0.88 12.26
N LEU A 209 0.80 -1.90 11.73
CA LEU A 209 -0.29 -2.59 12.42
C LEU A 209 0.12 -3.99 12.86
N ASP A 210 -0.33 -4.38 14.05
CA ASP A 210 -0.40 -5.76 14.49
C ASP A 210 -1.81 -6.29 14.19
N LEU A 211 -1.87 -7.34 13.37
CA LEU A 211 -3.11 -8.03 12.99
C LEU A 211 -3.15 -9.40 13.69
N PRO A 212 -4.09 -9.63 14.63
CA PRO A 212 -4.31 -10.97 15.17
C PRO A 212 -4.69 -11.96 14.06
N SER A 213 -4.22 -13.21 14.17
CA SER A 213 -4.55 -14.24 13.19
C SER A 213 -6.07 -14.46 13.06
N GLY A 214 -6.56 -14.54 11.82
CA GLY A 214 -7.95 -14.86 11.50
C GLY A 214 -8.97 -13.73 11.71
N GLY A 215 -8.58 -12.57 12.26
CA GLY A 215 -9.48 -11.43 12.47
C GLY A 215 -9.39 -10.82 13.86
N GLY A 216 -10.19 -9.76 14.09
CA GLY A 216 -10.25 -9.10 15.41
C GLY A 216 -10.03 -7.60 15.37
N VAL A 217 -9.07 -7.09 16.16
CA VAL A 217 -8.76 -5.66 16.27
C VAL A 217 -7.33 -5.41 15.80
N ALA A 218 -7.18 -4.66 14.73
CA ALA A 218 -5.90 -4.15 14.25
C ALA A 218 -5.37 -3.08 15.22
N ARG A 219 -4.23 -3.32 15.84
CA ARG A 219 -3.61 -2.45 16.83
C ARG A 219 -2.42 -1.70 16.25
N LEU A 220 -2.14 -0.53 16.80
CA LEU A 220 -0.98 0.26 16.41
C LEU A 220 0.29 -0.34 17.03
N ALA A 221 1.17 -0.89 16.20
CA ALA A 221 2.49 -1.38 16.62
C ALA A 221 3.57 -0.30 16.52
N GLY A 222 3.37 0.72 15.70
CA GLY A 222 4.32 1.82 15.58
C GLY A 222 3.89 2.89 14.58
N VAL A 223 4.54 4.05 14.69
CA VAL A 223 4.37 5.18 13.77
C VAL A 223 5.73 5.52 13.20
N ARG A 224 5.80 5.77 11.89
CA ARG A 224 7.02 6.19 11.20
C ARG A 224 6.75 7.51 10.47
N PRO A 225 7.64 8.51 10.56
CA PRO A 225 7.58 9.67 9.68
C PRO A 225 7.58 9.21 8.23
N PHE A 226 6.73 9.79 7.40
CA PHE A 226 6.55 9.36 6.01
C PHE A 226 6.61 10.57 5.08
N PRO A 227 7.39 10.55 3.97
CA PRO A 227 7.58 11.73 3.12
C PRO A 227 6.37 12.08 2.26
N GLY A 228 5.47 11.14 2.01
CA GLY A 228 4.19 11.36 1.32
C GLY A 228 3.15 12.05 2.21
N GLU A 229 2.16 12.67 1.60
CA GLU A 229 1.04 13.34 2.29
C GLU A 229 -0.11 12.35 2.56
N GLY A 230 0.16 11.24 3.26
CA GLY A 230 -0.78 10.14 3.30
C GLY A 230 -0.95 9.50 1.90
N GLN A 231 -2.16 9.05 1.55
CA GLN A 231 -2.45 8.39 0.26
C GLN A 231 -1.73 7.05 0.05
N ALA A 232 -2.01 6.39 -1.07
CA ALA A 232 -1.46 5.09 -1.34
C ALA A 232 0.02 5.14 -1.72
N PHE A 233 0.73 4.10 -1.32
CA PHE A 233 2.14 3.85 -1.59
C PHE A 233 2.33 2.40 -2.04
N ALA A 234 3.49 2.07 -2.60
CA ALA A 234 3.83 0.71 -2.97
C ALA A 234 5.31 0.42 -2.70
N TRP A 235 5.61 -0.73 -2.09
CA TRP A 235 6.97 -1.23 -1.95
C TRP A 235 7.51 -1.68 -3.31
N ASP A 236 8.79 -1.40 -3.57
CA ASP A 236 9.47 -1.79 -4.80
C ASP A 236 9.88 -3.27 -4.77
N PRO A 237 9.26 -4.13 -5.59
CA PRO A 237 9.59 -5.56 -5.58
C PRO A 237 11.01 -5.86 -6.10
N SER A 238 11.61 -4.94 -6.85
CA SER A 238 12.95 -5.08 -7.42
C SER A 238 14.06 -4.44 -6.57
N ARG A 239 13.68 -3.64 -5.55
CA ARG A 239 14.61 -2.90 -4.69
C ARG A 239 14.19 -2.99 -3.23
N PRO A 240 14.63 -4.04 -2.50
CA PRO A 240 14.28 -4.22 -1.09
C PRO A 240 14.57 -2.96 -0.26
N GLY A 241 13.60 -2.56 0.56
CA GLY A 241 13.68 -1.35 1.37
C GLY A 241 13.35 -0.03 0.64
N GLU A 242 13.11 -0.05 -0.66
CA GLU A 242 12.59 1.12 -1.38
C GLU A 242 11.07 1.03 -1.57
N LEU A 243 10.42 2.16 -1.62
CA LEU A 243 9.01 2.28 -1.97
C LEU A 243 8.76 3.56 -2.76
N ALA A 244 7.64 3.61 -3.46
CA ALA A 244 7.11 4.85 -4.00
C ALA A 244 5.92 5.33 -3.18
N ALA A 245 5.86 6.64 -2.96
CA ALA A 245 4.73 7.39 -2.43
C ALA A 245 4.37 8.51 -3.41
N ILE A 246 3.40 9.33 -3.07
CA ILE A 246 3.06 10.51 -3.89
C ILE A 246 3.07 11.80 -3.08
N SER A 247 3.32 12.91 -3.77
CA SER A 247 2.94 14.24 -3.33
C SER A 247 1.80 14.74 -4.21
N ARG A 248 0.61 14.85 -3.64
CA ARG A 248 -0.59 15.39 -4.31
C ARG A 248 -0.39 16.85 -4.70
N LYS A 249 0.18 17.63 -3.79
CA LYS A 249 0.45 19.07 -4.01
C LYS A 249 1.41 19.30 -5.15
N ALA A 250 2.50 18.52 -5.21
CA ALA A 250 3.51 18.66 -6.24
C ALA A 250 3.19 17.89 -7.53
N ARG A 251 2.15 17.03 -7.53
CA ARG A 251 1.89 16.07 -8.62
C ARG A 251 3.14 15.30 -8.97
N ALA A 252 3.66 14.56 -8.00
CA ALA A 252 4.93 13.86 -8.13
C ALA A 252 4.90 12.49 -7.44
N ILE A 253 5.64 11.56 -8.02
CA ILE A 253 6.03 10.30 -7.39
C ILE A 253 7.27 10.58 -6.54
N LEU A 254 7.27 10.14 -5.30
CA LEU A 254 8.38 10.18 -4.36
C LEU A 254 8.97 8.79 -4.26
N VAL A 255 10.22 8.62 -4.65
CA VAL A 255 10.97 7.37 -4.41
C VAL A 255 11.71 7.52 -3.10
N VAL A 256 11.47 6.64 -2.17
CA VAL A 256 12.00 6.74 -0.81
C VAL A 256 12.61 5.41 -0.37
N ARG A 257 13.59 5.49 0.53
CA ARG A 257 14.23 4.34 1.18
C ARG A 257 13.84 4.31 2.65
N TYR A 258 13.52 3.13 3.13
CA TYR A 258 13.29 2.82 4.53
C TYR A 258 14.64 2.54 5.22
N GLU A 259 15.01 3.35 6.23
CA GLU A 259 16.29 3.32 6.99
C GLU A 259 16.06 3.06 8.47
#